data_b2b65be8d994b91ce598a1b34fdad30a
#
_entry.id   b2b65be8d994b91ce598a1b34fdad30a
#
_cell.length_a   1.000
_cell.length_b   1.000
_cell.length_c   1.000
_cell.angle_alpha   90.00
_cell.angle_beta   90.00
_cell.angle_gamma   90.00
#
_symmetry.space_group_name_H-M   'P 1'
#
loop_
_entity.id
_entity.type
_entity.pdbx_description
1 polymer ?
#
loop_
_entity_poly.entity_id
_entity_poly.type
_entity_poly.pdbx_seq_one_letter_code
_entity_poly.pdbx_strand_id
1 'polypeptide(L)'
;MKEILGCIRRADQDYHMIESGDRVAVGVSGGKDSVLLLYALSLYRRFSPHPFELEALTLTTGLEPFDLGPIRALCEKIDVPYTVRETEIGRIVFKERHEKNPCALCSKMRRGALNDLCNERGLNKLALGHHRDDALETLLMSMLYEGRIHTFQPVTRLTRSGMTQIRPMIYVSEKDVIHYVKALSLPVVPSPCPANGYTRREDMKALLDHICRSVPNAREQLLTALRNDEQYALWDKPKPDA
;
A
#
# COMPACT_ATOMS: atom_id res chain seq x y z
N MET A 1 -18.55 -4.35 3.97
CA MET A 1 -17.47 -5.35 3.67
C MET A 1 -17.66 -6.06 2.34
N LYS A 2 -18.89 -6.36 1.87
CA LYS A 2 -19.08 -7.03 0.56
C LYS A 2 -18.38 -6.30 -0.59
N GLU A 3 -18.47 -4.98 -0.64
CA GLU A 3 -17.82 -4.13 -1.67
C GLU A 3 -16.30 -4.23 -1.62
N ILE A 4 -15.70 -4.07 -0.42
CA ILE A 4 -14.24 -4.21 -0.23
C ILE A 4 -13.76 -5.59 -0.68
N LEU A 5 -14.42 -6.65 -0.22
CA LEU A 5 -14.08 -8.02 -0.58
C LEU A 5 -14.30 -8.30 -2.09
N GLY A 6 -15.31 -7.68 -2.70
CA GLY A 6 -15.52 -7.72 -4.15
C GLY A 6 -14.39 -7.06 -4.92
N CYS A 7 -13.91 -5.90 -4.47
CA CYS A 7 -12.76 -5.21 -5.06
C CYS A 7 -11.47 -6.02 -4.92
N ILE A 8 -11.22 -6.59 -3.73
CA ILE A 8 -10.04 -7.45 -3.48
C ILE A 8 -10.06 -8.69 -4.37
N ARG A 9 -11.20 -9.39 -4.44
CA ARG A 9 -11.34 -10.56 -5.30
C ARG A 9 -11.09 -10.22 -6.76
N ARG A 10 -11.64 -9.11 -7.26
CA ARG A 10 -11.41 -8.66 -8.63
C ARG A 10 -9.94 -8.33 -8.88
N ALA A 11 -9.28 -7.63 -7.95
CA ALA A 11 -7.86 -7.31 -8.06
C ALA A 11 -7.00 -8.58 -8.06
N ASP A 12 -7.32 -9.56 -7.22
CA ASP A 12 -6.64 -10.85 -7.18
C ASP A 12 -6.81 -11.62 -8.48
N GLN A 13 -8.03 -11.66 -9.05
CA GLN A 13 -8.31 -12.29 -10.34
C GLN A 13 -7.63 -11.60 -11.52
N ASP A 14 -7.69 -10.25 -11.58
CA ASP A 14 -7.13 -9.47 -12.70
C ASP A 14 -5.59 -9.55 -12.73
N TYR A 15 -4.92 -9.65 -11.57
CA TYR A 15 -3.46 -9.56 -11.45
C TYR A 15 -2.79 -10.80 -10.87
N HIS A 16 -3.51 -11.88 -10.63
CA HIS A 16 -2.97 -13.14 -10.06
C HIS A 16 -2.10 -12.90 -8.83
N MET A 17 -2.67 -12.16 -7.84
CA MET A 17 -1.91 -11.70 -6.67
C MET A 17 -1.61 -12.83 -5.69
N ILE A 18 -2.55 -13.76 -5.51
CA ILE A 18 -2.48 -14.84 -4.52
C ILE A 18 -2.62 -16.19 -5.22
N GLU A 19 -1.72 -17.10 -4.91
CA GLU A 19 -1.71 -18.48 -5.40
C GLU A 19 -1.88 -19.47 -4.24
N SER A 20 -2.31 -20.69 -4.54
CA SER A 20 -2.47 -21.71 -3.50
C SER A 20 -1.14 -22.05 -2.83
N GLY A 21 -1.12 -22.02 -1.51
CA GLY A 21 0.08 -22.27 -0.71
C GLY A 21 0.92 -21.02 -0.42
N ASP A 22 0.50 -19.83 -0.87
CA ASP A 22 1.18 -18.59 -0.52
C ASP A 22 1.16 -18.31 0.99
N ARG A 23 2.23 -17.71 1.47
CA ARG A 23 2.39 -17.19 2.82
C ARG A 23 2.48 -15.66 2.73
N VAL A 24 1.35 -15.00 2.98
CA VAL A 24 1.16 -13.58 2.76
C VAL A 24 1.40 -12.78 4.04
N ALA A 25 2.37 -11.86 4.01
CA ALA A 25 2.53 -10.84 5.04
C ALA A 25 1.61 -9.65 4.75
N VAL A 26 1.02 -9.04 5.77
CA VAL A 26 0.42 -7.71 5.70
C VAL A 26 1.31 -6.71 6.43
N GLY A 27 1.81 -5.71 5.72
CA GLY A 27 2.55 -4.60 6.34
C GLY A 27 1.59 -3.66 7.07
N VAL A 28 1.54 -3.77 8.40
CA VAL A 28 0.63 -2.99 9.26
C VAL A 28 1.36 -1.78 9.84
N SER A 29 1.02 -0.59 9.34
CA SER A 29 1.58 0.67 9.84
C SER A 29 0.79 1.29 11.00
N GLY A 30 -0.34 0.70 11.38
CA GLY A 30 -1.31 1.28 12.31
C GLY A 30 -2.30 2.24 11.66
N GLY A 31 -2.04 2.73 10.45
CA GLY A 31 -2.95 3.59 9.71
C GLY A 31 -4.17 2.84 9.16
N LYS A 32 -5.25 3.59 8.89
CA LYS A 32 -6.56 3.11 8.43
C LYS A 32 -6.49 2.08 7.30
N ASP A 33 -5.61 2.34 6.31
CA ASP A 33 -5.51 1.53 5.09
C ASP A 33 -4.92 0.14 5.38
N SER A 34 -3.84 0.10 6.16
CA SER A 34 -3.17 -1.15 6.52
C SER A 34 -4.01 -2.03 7.46
N VAL A 35 -4.76 -1.40 8.36
CA VAL A 35 -5.64 -2.09 9.31
C VAL A 35 -6.85 -2.66 8.58
N LEU A 36 -7.46 -1.89 7.65
CA LEU A 36 -8.55 -2.41 6.83
C LEU A 36 -8.08 -3.55 5.92
N LEU A 37 -6.90 -3.43 5.29
CA LEU A 37 -6.33 -4.50 4.47
C LEU A 37 -6.15 -5.78 5.28
N LEU A 38 -5.57 -5.70 6.48
CA LEU A 38 -5.40 -6.86 7.36
C LEU A 38 -6.75 -7.53 7.66
N TYR A 39 -7.73 -6.74 8.09
CA TYR A 39 -9.07 -7.25 8.39
C TYR A 39 -9.74 -7.85 7.15
N ALA A 40 -9.65 -7.19 6.01
CA ALA A 40 -10.25 -7.67 4.77
C ALA A 40 -9.61 -8.98 4.27
N LEU A 41 -8.27 -9.11 4.33
CA LEU A 41 -7.58 -10.34 3.95
C LEU A 41 -7.86 -11.49 4.93
N SER A 42 -8.04 -11.22 6.22
CA SER A 42 -8.45 -12.25 7.19
C SER A 42 -9.84 -12.83 6.87
N LEU A 43 -10.72 -12.03 6.31
CA LEU A 43 -12.02 -12.50 5.81
C LEU A 43 -11.89 -13.19 4.45
N TYR A 44 -11.10 -12.60 3.53
CA TYR A 44 -10.92 -13.12 2.17
C TYR A 44 -10.34 -14.53 2.15
N ARG A 45 -9.37 -14.85 3.02
CA ARG A 45 -8.76 -16.18 3.11
C ARG A 45 -9.76 -17.31 3.36
N ARG A 46 -10.96 -17.00 3.90
CA ARG A 46 -12.01 -18.01 4.22
C ARG A 46 -12.76 -18.51 3.00
N PHE A 47 -12.73 -17.75 1.90
CA PHE A 47 -13.47 -18.08 0.68
C PHE A 47 -12.65 -17.81 -0.60
N SER A 48 -11.38 -17.50 -0.48
CA SER A 48 -10.48 -17.42 -1.62
C SER A 48 -10.41 -18.76 -2.36
N PRO A 49 -10.42 -18.75 -3.68
CA PRO A 49 -10.22 -19.97 -4.45
C PRO A 49 -8.81 -20.57 -4.27
N HIS A 50 -7.87 -19.74 -3.79
CA HIS A 50 -6.49 -20.11 -3.53
C HIS A 50 -6.24 -20.08 -2.02
N PRO A 51 -6.16 -21.21 -1.31
CA PRO A 51 -5.81 -21.25 0.11
C PRO A 51 -4.43 -20.65 0.37
N PHE A 52 -4.33 -19.73 1.35
CA PHE A 52 -3.09 -19.08 1.72
C PHE A 52 -3.01 -18.81 3.23
N GLU A 53 -1.79 -18.70 3.74
CA GLU A 53 -1.53 -18.27 5.12
C GLU A 53 -1.41 -16.75 5.19
N LEU A 54 -1.74 -16.18 6.35
CA LEU A 54 -1.71 -14.73 6.58
C LEU A 54 -0.97 -14.43 7.88
N GLU A 55 -0.04 -13.47 7.84
CA GLU A 55 0.67 -12.94 9.01
C GLU A 55 0.71 -11.41 8.97
N ALA A 56 0.51 -10.74 10.10
CA ALA A 56 0.62 -9.29 10.23
C ALA A 56 2.02 -8.91 10.68
N LEU A 57 2.64 -7.93 10.01
CA LEU A 57 3.98 -7.44 10.32
C LEU A 57 3.98 -5.94 10.60
N THR A 58 4.58 -5.50 11.70
CA THR A 58 4.81 -4.09 12.00
C THR A 58 6.29 -3.80 12.23
N LEU A 59 6.78 -2.70 11.64
CA LEU A 59 8.08 -2.12 11.99
C LEU A 59 7.86 -0.88 12.85
N THR A 60 8.48 -0.83 14.03
CA THR A 60 8.62 0.43 14.76
C THR A 60 9.80 1.23 14.18
N THR A 61 9.79 2.55 14.35
CA THR A 61 10.82 3.42 13.74
C THR A 61 11.82 3.99 14.74
N GLY A 62 11.65 3.70 16.03
CA GLY A 62 12.56 4.21 17.09
C GLY A 62 12.48 5.72 17.33
N LEU A 63 11.39 6.40 16.87
CA LEU A 63 11.19 7.84 17.11
C LEU A 63 10.48 8.12 18.42
N GLU A 64 9.29 7.56 18.58
CA GLU A 64 8.41 7.75 19.73
C GLU A 64 7.77 6.41 20.11
N PRO A 65 7.31 6.25 21.35
CA PRO A 65 6.52 5.09 21.75
C PRO A 65 5.30 4.93 20.84
N PHE A 66 5.08 3.73 20.34
CA PHE A 66 3.99 3.39 19.44
C PHE A 66 3.13 2.32 20.11
N ASP A 67 1.92 2.70 20.53
CA ASP A 67 1.02 1.74 21.19
C ASP A 67 0.45 0.75 20.17
N LEU A 68 1.00 -0.45 20.18
CA LEU A 68 0.58 -1.55 19.32
C LEU A 68 -0.47 -2.47 19.97
N GLY A 69 -0.88 -2.19 21.21
CA GLY A 69 -1.89 -2.97 21.94
C GLY A 69 -3.18 -3.17 21.15
N PRO A 70 -3.80 -2.11 20.58
CA PRO A 70 -5.02 -2.23 19.80
C PRO A 70 -4.86 -3.09 18.54
N ILE A 71 -3.70 -3.04 17.88
CA ILE A 71 -3.42 -3.88 16.68
C ILE A 71 -3.25 -5.33 17.09
N ARG A 72 -2.54 -5.60 18.23
CA ARG A 72 -2.38 -6.96 18.77
C ARG A 72 -3.74 -7.58 19.08
N ALA A 73 -4.59 -6.86 19.80
CA ALA A 73 -5.95 -7.32 20.13
C ALA A 73 -6.80 -7.59 18.86
N LEU A 74 -6.66 -6.77 17.80
CA LEU A 74 -7.30 -7.04 16.52
C LEU A 74 -6.78 -8.36 15.92
N CYS A 75 -5.47 -8.56 15.87
CA CYS A 75 -4.85 -9.76 15.29
C CYS A 75 -5.31 -11.03 16.03
N GLU A 76 -5.36 -11.00 17.36
CA GLU A 76 -5.90 -12.09 18.18
C GLU A 76 -7.37 -12.38 17.83
N LYS A 77 -8.21 -11.33 17.74
CA LYS A 77 -9.63 -11.46 17.41
C LYS A 77 -9.89 -12.08 16.04
N ILE A 78 -9.03 -11.79 15.05
CA ILE A 78 -9.19 -12.31 13.67
C ILE A 78 -8.34 -13.54 13.38
N ASP A 79 -7.70 -14.11 14.40
CA ASP A 79 -6.85 -15.29 14.30
C ASP A 79 -5.74 -15.13 13.23
N VAL A 80 -4.95 -14.06 13.35
CA VAL A 80 -3.80 -13.77 12.48
C VAL A 80 -2.54 -13.61 13.34
N PRO A 81 -1.48 -14.39 13.11
CA PRO A 81 -0.18 -14.19 13.76
C PRO A 81 0.32 -12.76 13.57
N TYR A 82 0.93 -12.20 14.63
CA TYR A 82 1.40 -10.83 14.61
C TYR A 82 2.85 -10.73 15.06
N THR A 83 3.72 -10.26 14.19
CA THR A 83 5.14 -10.03 14.46
C THR A 83 5.48 -8.54 14.40
N VAL A 84 6.16 -8.07 15.44
CA VAL A 84 6.67 -6.70 15.52
C VAL A 84 8.20 -6.75 15.48
N ARG A 85 8.80 -5.94 14.62
CA ARG A 85 10.25 -5.71 14.59
C ARG A 85 10.54 -4.27 14.99
N GLU A 86 11.33 -4.11 16.01
CA GLU A 86 11.88 -2.82 16.40
C GLU A 86 13.03 -2.42 15.45
N THR A 87 13.02 -1.16 15.02
CA THR A 87 14.09 -0.59 14.19
C THR A 87 14.42 0.83 14.64
N GLU A 88 15.61 1.29 14.29
CA GLU A 88 16.08 2.66 14.53
C GLU A 88 15.96 3.55 13.26
N ILE A 89 15.17 3.12 12.27
CA ILE A 89 15.07 3.79 10.95
C ILE A 89 14.71 5.27 11.09
N GLY A 90 13.74 5.59 11.95
CA GLY A 90 13.32 6.97 12.15
C GLY A 90 14.43 7.82 12.80
N ARG A 91 15.12 7.28 13.80
CA ARG A 91 16.26 7.95 14.44
C ARG A 91 17.36 8.22 13.41
N ILE A 92 17.75 7.21 12.64
CA ILE A 92 18.78 7.34 11.59
C ILE A 92 18.39 8.41 10.57
N VAL A 93 17.15 8.38 10.07
CA VAL A 93 16.71 9.28 8.98
C VAL A 93 16.50 10.71 9.45
N PHE A 94 15.89 10.92 10.63
CA PHE A 94 15.47 12.25 11.07
C PHE A 94 16.43 12.91 12.07
N LYS A 95 17.28 12.14 12.78
CA LYS A 95 18.20 12.68 13.78
C LYS A 95 19.68 12.59 13.39
N GLU A 96 20.08 11.56 12.64
CA GLU A 96 21.49 11.32 12.30
C GLU A 96 21.85 11.74 10.87
N ARG A 97 20.95 11.49 9.89
CA ARG A 97 21.16 11.86 8.49
C ARG A 97 20.30 13.06 8.13
N HIS A 98 20.92 14.18 7.88
CA HIS A 98 20.25 15.41 7.42
C HIS A 98 19.98 15.35 5.91
N GLU A 99 19.18 14.37 5.48
CA GLU A 99 18.86 14.15 4.08
C GLU A 99 17.91 15.23 3.55
N LYS A 100 18.12 15.66 2.29
CA LYS A 100 17.20 16.60 1.62
C LYS A 100 15.78 16.04 1.45
N ASN A 101 15.66 14.70 1.34
CA ASN A 101 14.38 13.99 1.22
C ASN A 101 14.32 12.82 2.21
N PRO A 102 14.07 13.10 3.51
CA PRO A 102 14.06 12.06 4.54
C PRO A 102 12.97 11.00 4.30
N CYS A 103 11.82 11.37 3.72
CA CYS A 103 10.74 10.43 3.43
C CYS A 103 11.14 9.35 2.42
N ALA A 104 11.91 9.72 1.40
CA ALA A 104 12.39 8.75 0.40
C ALA A 104 13.35 7.73 1.01
N LEU A 105 14.29 8.17 1.86
CA LEU A 105 15.23 7.30 2.56
C LEU A 105 14.49 6.40 3.55
N CYS A 106 13.59 6.95 4.38
CA CYS A 106 12.77 6.21 5.33
C CYS A 106 11.97 5.10 4.62
N SER A 107 11.31 5.43 3.52
CA SER A 107 10.53 4.50 2.72
C SER A 107 11.38 3.35 2.17
N LYS A 108 12.59 3.68 1.68
CA LYS A 108 13.55 2.67 1.18
C LYS A 108 14.02 1.73 2.30
N MET A 109 14.41 2.27 3.45
CA MET A 109 14.87 1.48 4.59
C MET A 109 13.76 0.58 5.15
N ARG A 110 12.54 1.13 5.34
CA ARG A 110 11.39 0.35 5.81
C ARG A 110 11.03 -0.79 4.86
N ARG A 111 11.10 -0.55 3.54
CA ARG A 111 10.86 -1.59 2.54
C ARG A 111 11.91 -2.70 2.64
N GLY A 112 13.18 -2.36 2.80
CA GLY A 112 14.26 -3.34 3.03
C GLY A 112 13.98 -4.18 4.28
N ALA A 113 13.79 -3.54 5.43
CA ALA A 113 13.53 -4.22 6.70
C ALA A 113 12.27 -5.10 6.69
N LEU A 114 11.20 -4.68 5.98
CA LEU A 114 10.01 -5.53 5.81
C LEU A 114 10.30 -6.75 4.95
N ASN A 115 11.04 -6.60 3.85
CA ASN A 115 11.40 -7.72 3.00
C ASN A 115 12.30 -8.73 3.75
N ASP A 116 13.28 -8.23 4.53
CA ASP A 116 14.15 -9.08 5.35
C ASP A 116 13.34 -9.86 6.38
N LEU A 117 12.40 -9.18 7.07
CA LEU A 117 11.51 -9.82 8.03
C LEU A 117 10.62 -10.88 7.36
N CYS A 118 10.09 -10.61 6.17
CA CYS A 118 9.33 -11.60 5.41
C CYS A 118 10.17 -12.84 5.09
N ASN A 119 11.41 -12.64 4.60
CA ASN A 119 12.31 -13.76 4.28
C ASN A 119 12.64 -14.60 5.51
N GLU A 120 12.95 -13.98 6.65
CA GLU A 120 13.23 -14.67 7.92
C GLU A 120 12.03 -15.49 8.41
N ARG A 121 10.81 -15.00 8.15
CA ARG A 121 9.56 -15.69 8.49
C ARG A 121 9.13 -16.71 7.42
N GLY A 122 9.84 -16.82 6.31
CA GLY A 122 9.49 -17.67 5.19
C GLY A 122 8.20 -17.26 4.48
N LEU A 123 7.89 -15.95 4.49
CA LEU A 123 6.74 -15.37 3.79
C LEU A 123 7.18 -15.00 2.37
N ASN A 124 6.39 -15.28 1.35
CA ASN A 124 6.75 -15.07 -0.06
C ASN A 124 6.01 -13.88 -0.70
N LYS A 125 4.96 -13.38 -0.07
CA LYS A 125 4.21 -12.21 -0.54
C LYS A 125 4.06 -11.16 0.56
N LEU A 126 4.16 -9.87 0.19
CA LEU A 126 3.95 -8.74 1.08
C LEU A 126 2.80 -7.88 0.56
N ALA A 127 1.66 -7.93 1.24
CA ALA A 127 0.50 -7.11 0.96
C ALA A 127 0.63 -5.72 1.59
N LEU A 128 0.41 -4.68 0.79
CA LEU A 128 0.51 -3.28 1.18
C LEU A 128 -0.85 -2.59 1.01
N GLY A 129 -1.19 -1.70 1.95
CA GLY A 129 -2.48 -1.02 2.05
C GLY A 129 -2.71 0.11 1.04
N HIS A 130 -2.02 0.11 -0.10
CA HIS A 130 -2.28 1.09 -1.16
C HIS A 130 -3.64 0.84 -1.81
N HIS A 131 -4.41 1.91 -1.99
CA HIS A 131 -5.74 1.87 -2.58
C HIS A 131 -5.81 2.65 -3.92
N ARG A 132 -6.99 2.71 -4.55
CA ARG A 132 -7.20 3.35 -5.84
C ARG A 132 -6.72 4.80 -5.89
N ASP A 133 -7.09 5.59 -4.88
CA ASP A 133 -6.77 7.02 -4.88
C ASP A 133 -5.25 7.24 -4.73
N ASP A 134 -4.52 6.39 -3.98
CA ASP A 134 -3.04 6.41 -3.94
C ASP A 134 -2.40 6.24 -5.32
N ALA A 135 -2.98 5.37 -6.17
CA ALA A 135 -2.46 5.14 -7.52
C ALA A 135 -2.66 6.38 -8.39
N LEU A 136 -3.82 7.04 -8.28
CA LEU A 136 -4.13 8.27 -9.00
C LEU A 136 -3.29 9.46 -8.53
N GLU A 137 -3.12 9.62 -7.22
CA GLU A 137 -2.22 10.63 -6.65
C GLU A 137 -0.77 10.41 -7.10
N THR A 138 -0.31 9.16 -7.14
CA THR A 138 1.04 8.82 -7.60
C THR A 138 1.18 9.11 -9.10
N LEU A 139 0.17 8.84 -9.91
CA LEU A 139 0.14 9.21 -11.33
C LEU A 139 0.30 10.72 -11.49
N LEU A 140 -0.51 11.53 -10.81
CA LEU A 140 -0.44 12.99 -10.87
C LEU A 140 0.94 13.51 -10.40
N MET A 141 1.48 12.95 -9.32
CA MET A 141 2.83 13.29 -8.85
C MET A 141 3.88 13.01 -9.94
N SER A 142 3.83 11.85 -10.56
CA SER A 142 4.78 11.45 -11.59
C SER A 142 4.67 12.34 -12.83
N MET A 143 3.45 12.67 -13.25
CA MET A 143 3.23 13.57 -14.40
C MET A 143 3.71 14.99 -14.13
N LEU A 144 3.37 15.56 -12.96
CA LEU A 144 3.59 16.98 -12.69
C LEU A 144 5.00 17.30 -12.16
N TYR A 145 5.63 16.37 -11.43
CA TYR A 145 6.95 16.60 -10.84
C TYR A 145 8.10 15.88 -11.55
N GLU A 146 7.80 14.78 -12.26
CA GLU A 146 8.82 13.94 -12.90
C GLU A 146 8.73 13.93 -14.43
N GLY A 147 7.63 14.47 -15.01
CA GLY A 147 7.39 14.45 -16.44
C GLY A 147 7.18 13.04 -17.02
N ARG A 148 6.64 12.11 -16.21
CA ARG A 148 6.46 10.70 -16.58
C ARG A 148 5.04 10.24 -16.31
N ILE A 149 4.50 9.42 -17.20
CA ILE A 149 3.23 8.70 -16.97
C ILE A 149 3.59 7.41 -16.24
N HIS A 150 3.51 7.43 -14.91
CA HIS A 150 3.90 6.29 -14.08
C HIS A 150 3.11 6.24 -12.76
N THR A 151 2.81 5.03 -12.30
CA THR A 151 2.35 4.73 -10.95
C THR A 151 2.92 3.39 -10.48
N PHE A 152 2.69 3.02 -9.22
CA PHE A 152 3.09 1.70 -8.74
C PHE A 152 2.22 0.60 -9.34
N GLN A 153 2.81 -0.57 -9.58
CA GLN A 153 2.10 -1.72 -10.12
C GLN A 153 1.27 -2.44 -9.06
N PRO A 154 0.14 -3.06 -9.42
CA PRO A 154 -0.65 -3.91 -8.53
C PRO A 154 0.17 -5.07 -7.93
N VAL A 155 1.05 -5.66 -8.73
CA VAL A 155 2.01 -6.69 -8.35
C VAL A 155 3.42 -6.24 -8.73
N THR A 156 4.37 -6.35 -7.80
CA THR A 156 5.78 -6.00 -8.04
C THR A 156 6.66 -7.12 -7.55
N ARG A 157 7.36 -7.80 -8.46
CA ARG A 157 8.37 -8.82 -8.12
C ARG A 157 9.72 -8.15 -7.86
N LEU A 158 10.28 -8.37 -6.68
CA LEU A 158 11.55 -7.80 -6.26
C LEU A 158 12.67 -8.84 -6.48
N THR A 159 13.39 -8.74 -7.58
CA THR A 159 14.39 -9.72 -7.98
C THR A 159 15.52 -9.92 -6.97
N ARG A 160 15.90 -8.88 -6.20
CA ARG A 160 16.97 -8.94 -5.19
C ARG A 160 16.60 -9.73 -3.94
N SER A 161 15.34 -9.65 -3.49
CA SER A 161 14.85 -10.30 -2.27
C SER A 161 14.00 -11.54 -2.55
N GLY A 162 13.67 -11.82 -3.81
CA GLY A 162 12.70 -12.85 -4.19
C GLY A 162 11.25 -12.56 -3.76
N MET A 163 11.02 -11.45 -3.07
CA MET A 163 9.71 -11.06 -2.52
C MET A 163 8.78 -10.54 -3.61
N THR A 164 7.51 -10.91 -3.55
CA THR A 164 6.45 -10.32 -4.36
C THR A 164 5.60 -9.37 -3.51
N GLN A 165 5.57 -8.09 -3.87
CA GLN A 165 4.67 -7.11 -3.26
C GLN A 165 3.35 -7.08 -4.01
N ILE A 166 2.23 -7.14 -3.28
CA ILE A 166 0.87 -7.09 -3.83
C ILE A 166 0.07 -5.95 -3.18
N ARG A 167 -0.92 -5.43 -3.91
CA ARG A 167 -1.78 -4.32 -3.49
C ARG A 167 -3.25 -4.68 -3.68
N PRO A 168 -3.81 -5.52 -2.80
CA PRO A 168 -5.15 -6.07 -3.01
C PRO A 168 -6.27 -5.03 -3.03
N MET A 169 -6.04 -3.84 -2.43
CA MET A 169 -7.02 -2.76 -2.40
C MET A 169 -6.94 -1.78 -3.58
N ILE A 170 -6.25 -2.12 -4.67
CA ILE A 170 -6.04 -1.22 -5.82
C ILE A 170 -7.34 -0.70 -6.47
N TYR A 171 -8.46 -1.36 -6.25
CA TYR A 171 -9.79 -0.96 -6.73
C TYR A 171 -10.68 -0.33 -5.64
N VAL A 172 -10.23 -0.31 -4.39
CA VAL A 172 -10.95 0.27 -3.26
C VAL A 172 -10.76 1.78 -3.24
N SER A 173 -11.83 2.55 -3.05
CA SER A 173 -11.73 4.00 -2.87
C SER A 173 -11.31 4.37 -1.45
N GLU A 174 -10.61 5.50 -1.27
CA GLU A 174 -10.30 6.01 0.07
C GLU A 174 -11.58 6.29 0.89
N LYS A 175 -12.63 6.75 0.24
CA LYS A 175 -13.94 6.97 0.87
C LYS A 175 -14.48 5.68 1.51
N ASP A 176 -14.36 4.55 0.82
CA ASP A 176 -14.79 3.26 1.34
C ASP A 176 -13.89 2.78 2.48
N VAL A 177 -12.58 3.02 2.37
CA VAL A 177 -11.64 2.74 3.48
C VAL A 177 -12.08 3.48 4.75
N ILE A 178 -12.30 4.79 4.67
CA ILE A 178 -12.72 5.61 5.80
C ILE A 178 -14.06 5.13 6.35
N HIS A 179 -15.01 4.85 5.47
CA HIS A 179 -16.33 4.35 5.86
C HIS A 179 -16.24 3.04 6.66
N TYR A 180 -15.55 2.04 6.11
CA TYR A 180 -15.50 0.72 6.73
C TYR A 180 -14.65 0.68 8.00
N VAL A 181 -13.58 1.45 8.07
CA VAL A 181 -12.79 1.60 9.31
C VAL A 181 -13.66 2.13 10.45
N LYS A 182 -14.47 3.16 10.18
CA LYS A 182 -15.41 3.72 11.16
C LYS A 182 -16.54 2.75 11.51
N ALA A 183 -17.21 2.19 10.50
CA ALA A 183 -18.36 1.32 10.68
C ALA A 183 -18.03 0.02 11.45
N LEU A 184 -16.80 -0.46 11.34
CA LEU A 184 -16.31 -1.66 12.02
C LEU A 184 -15.52 -1.33 13.30
N SER A 185 -15.38 -0.05 13.65
CA SER A 185 -14.57 0.39 14.79
C SER A 185 -13.16 -0.23 14.79
N LEU A 186 -12.52 -0.29 13.61
CA LEU A 186 -11.18 -0.83 13.50
C LEU A 186 -10.16 0.10 14.19
N PRO A 187 -9.19 -0.46 14.92
CA PRO A 187 -8.23 0.34 15.66
C PRO A 187 -7.25 1.05 14.70
N VAL A 188 -7.26 2.37 14.73
CA VAL A 188 -6.28 3.19 14.00
C VAL A 188 -5.35 3.82 15.03
N VAL A 189 -4.05 3.58 14.87
CA VAL A 189 -3.02 4.12 15.75
C VAL A 189 -2.31 5.25 15.02
N PRO A 190 -2.23 6.47 15.60
CA PRO A 190 -1.56 7.59 14.98
C PRO A 190 -0.08 7.28 14.71
N SER A 191 0.39 7.64 13.52
CA SER A 191 1.81 7.50 13.19
C SER A 191 2.65 8.53 13.95
N PRO A 192 3.74 8.14 14.63
CA PRO A 192 4.64 9.06 15.30
C PRO A 192 5.57 9.80 14.33
N CYS A 193 5.36 9.70 13.02
CA CYS A 193 6.22 10.31 12.02
C CYS A 193 6.07 11.85 12.01
N PRO A 194 7.16 12.64 12.17
CA PRO A 194 7.08 14.10 12.16
C PRO A 194 6.71 14.70 10.79
N ALA A 195 6.88 13.93 9.71
CA ALA A 195 6.49 14.34 8.35
C ALA A 195 5.03 14.00 7.99
N ASN A 196 4.24 13.49 8.95
CA ASN A 196 2.86 13.10 8.70
C ASN A 196 2.00 14.35 8.43
N GLY A 197 1.23 14.35 7.34
CA GLY A 197 0.32 15.44 6.98
C GLY A 197 0.95 16.63 6.21
N TYR A 198 2.27 16.61 5.97
CA TYR A 198 2.99 17.69 5.26
C TYR A 198 3.75 17.14 4.04
N THR A 199 3.02 16.56 3.09
CA THR A 199 3.65 15.93 1.93
C THR A 199 3.04 16.43 0.63
N ARG A 200 3.82 16.40 -0.47
CA ARG A 200 3.33 16.67 -1.83
C ARG A 200 2.14 15.77 -2.22
N ARG A 201 1.94 14.68 -1.54
CA ARG A 201 0.80 13.80 -1.76
C ARG A 201 -0.52 14.47 -1.34
N GLU A 202 -0.52 15.27 -0.26
CA GLU A 202 -1.70 16.04 0.16
C GLU A 202 -2.09 17.08 -0.91
N ASP A 203 -1.11 17.71 -1.56
CA ASP A 203 -1.38 18.64 -2.66
C ASP A 203 -2.05 17.92 -3.83
N MET A 204 -1.56 16.71 -4.18
CA MET A 204 -2.15 15.89 -5.26
C MET A 204 -3.55 15.40 -4.93
N LYS A 205 -3.81 15.10 -3.67
CA LYS A 205 -5.15 14.74 -3.19
C LYS A 205 -6.11 15.91 -3.38
N ALA A 206 -5.72 17.10 -2.96
CA ALA A 206 -6.52 18.31 -3.15
C ALA A 206 -6.76 18.63 -4.64
N LEU A 207 -5.73 18.45 -5.48
CA LEU A 207 -5.83 18.62 -6.93
C LEU A 207 -6.80 17.59 -7.55
N LEU A 208 -6.68 16.32 -7.17
CA LEU A 208 -7.58 15.26 -7.64
C LEU A 208 -9.03 15.54 -7.26
N ASP A 209 -9.28 16.02 -6.04
CA ASP A 209 -10.60 16.43 -5.59
C ASP A 209 -11.13 17.62 -6.40
N HIS A 210 -10.26 18.58 -6.76
CA HIS A 210 -10.63 19.70 -7.62
C HIS A 210 -11.02 19.23 -9.03
N ILE A 211 -10.22 18.36 -9.63
CA ILE A 211 -10.51 17.76 -10.95
C ILE A 211 -11.88 17.05 -10.91
N CYS A 212 -12.14 16.27 -9.88
CA CYS A 212 -13.39 15.52 -9.75
C CYS A 212 -14.65 16.38 -9.55
N ARG A 213 -14.49 17.59 -9.03
CA ARG A 213 -15.58 18.57 -8.97
C ARG A 213 -15.90 19.14 -10.36
N SER A 214 -14.92 19.27 -11.20
CA SER A 214 -15.05 19.88 -12.54
C SER A 214 -15.38 18.85 -13.63
N VAL A 215 -14.89 17.62 -13.48
CA VAL A 215 -15.04 16.54 -14.47
C VAL A 215 -15.71 15.33 -13.80
N PRO A 216 -16.99 15.07 -14.10
CA PRO A 216 -17.69 13.89 -13.59
C PRO A 216 -16.94 12.59 -13.97
N ASN A 217 -16.90 11.63 -13.02
CA ASN A 217 -16.24 10.33 -13.19
C ASN A 217 -14.73 10.39 -13.47
N ALA A 218 -14.05 11.50 -13.16
CA ALA A 218 -12.61 11.65 -13.43
C ALA A 218 -11.76 10.54 -12.77
N ARG A 219 -12.10 10.11 -11.55
CA ARG A 219 -11.37 9.00 -10.88
C ARG A 219 -11.46 7.69 -11.65
N GLU A 220 -12.64 7.37 -12.12
CA GLU A 220 -12.91 6.15 -12.90
C GLU A 220 -12.19 6.21 -14.25
N GLN A 221 -12.20 7.37 -14.92
CA GLN A 221 -11.51 7.55 -16.20
C GLN A 221 -10.00 7.48 -16.06
N LEU A 222 -9.43 8.10 -15.02
CA LEU A 222 -8.00 8.00 -14.72
C LEU A 222 -7.58 6.57 -14.39
N LEU A 223 -8.40 5.83 -13.61
CA LEU A 223 -8.14 4.42 -13.35
C LEU A 223 -8.22 3.57 -14.62
N THR A 224 -9.20 3.85 -15.48
CA THR A 224 -9.33 3.18 -16.78
C THR A 224 -8.10 3.44 -17.64
N ALA A 225 -7.63 4.69 -17.72
CA ALA A 225 -6.41 5.04 -18.45
C ALA A 225 -5.20 4.25 -17.94
N LEU A 226 -5.02 4.09 -16.61
CA LEU A 226 -3.93 3.28 -16.06
C LEU A 226 -3.95 1.80 -16.45
N ARG A 227 -5.10 1.28 -16.88
CA ARG A 227 -5.31 -0.13 -17.26
C ARG A 227 -5.27 -0.38 -18.77
N ASN A 228 -5.28 0.69 -19.56
CA ASN A 228 -5.37 0.65 -21.02
C ASN A 228 -4.04 1.02 -21.69
N ASP A 229 -2.96 0.38 -21.27
CA ASP A 229 -1.60 0.66 -21.75
C ASP A 229 -1.43 0.42 -23.27
N GLU A 230 -2.18 -0.48 -23.87
CA GLU A 230 -2.18 -0.73 -25.32
C GLU A 230 -2.80 0.42 -26.14
N GLN A 231 -3.51 1.36 -25.49
CA GLN A 231 -4.20 2.46 -26.16
C GLN A 231 -3.45 3.79 -26.09
N TYR A 232 -2.24 3.81 -25.57
CA TYR A 232 -1.44 5.03 -25.49
C TYR A 232 -0.78 5.37 -26.83
N ALA A 233 -1.29 6.41 -27.47
CA ALA A 233 -0.63 7.05 -28.63
C ALA A 233 0.21 8.23 -28.14
N LEU A 234 1.35 7.96 -27.51
CA LEU A 234 2.29 8.97 -27.04
C LEU A 234 3.30 9.33 -28.14
N TRP A 235 3.87 10.51 -28.06
CA TRP A 235 4.89 10.98 -29.01
C TRP A 235 6.22 10.29 -28.74
N ASP A 236 6.56 9.31 -29.54
CA ASP A 236 7.86 8.67 -29.52
C ASP A 236 8.86 9.45 -30.39
N LYS A 237 10.05 9.69 -29.85
CA LYS A 237 11.16 10.14 -30.70
C LYS A 237 11.57 8.98 -31.60
N PRO A 238 11.79 9.23 -32.92
CA PRO A 238 12.40 8.21 -33.78
C PRO A 238 13.71 7.71 -33.12
N LYS A 239 13.85 6.39 -33.00
CA LYS A 239 15.13 5.84 -32.57
C LYS A 239 16.14 6.17 -33.66
N PRO A 240 17.34 6.70 -33.35
CA PRO A 240 18.39 6.80 -34.35
C PRO A 240 18.60 5.41 -34.93
N ASP A 241 18.62 5.32 -36.25
CA ASP A 241 18.84 4.06 -36.98
C ASP A 241 20.05 3.34 -36.39
N ALA A 242 19.86 2.07 -36.02
CA ALA A 242 20.88 1.22 -35.44
C ALA A 242 21.89 0.79 -36.50
#